data_bb551ec1f46eae1a5a28981148c7def2
#
_entry.id   bb551ec1f46eae1a5a28981148c7def2
#
_cell.length_a   1.000
_cell.length_b   1.000
_cell.length_c   1.000
_cell.angle_alpha   90.00
_cell.angle_beta   90.00
_cell.angle_gamma   90.00
#
_symmetry.space_group_name_H-M   'P 1'
#
loop_
_entity.id
_entity.type
_entity.pdbx_description
1 polymer ?
#
loop_
_entity_poly.entity_id
_entity_poly.type
_entity_poly.pdbx_seq_one_letter_code
_entity_poly.pdbx_strand_id
1 'polypeptide(L)'
;GAIVSYPENNEQGNRSLMQGIVAGIKELHKLLQVEKKFPKPEEELWSYDVAHHAGLSLQEEYELLQLMQELQRQEYLKRHLRKVIPVLAEMEALKEKVKLNGHFKNLKGF
;
A
#
# COMPACT_ATOMS: atom_id res chain seq x y z
N GLY A 1 1.21 16.41 -33.24
CA GLY A 1 1.73 15.18 -33.17
C GLY A 1 2.12 14.68 -31.82
N ALA A 2 3.11 15.30 -31.22
CA ALA A 2 3.64 14.82 -29.93
C ALA A 2 2.58 14.81 -28.83
N ILE A 3 1.65 15.72 -28.91
CA ILE A 3 0.59 15.83 -27.90
C ILE A 3 -0.25 14.59 -27.82
N VAL A 4 -0.45 13.92 -28.93
CA VAL A 4 -1.33 12.77 -29.00
C VAL A 4 -0.84 11.61 -28.15
N SER A 5 0.47 11.48 -27.97
CA SER A 5 1.01 10.36 -27.21
C SER A 5 0.95 10.56 -25.69
N TYR A 6 0.73 11.77 -25.23
CA TYR A 6 0.72 12.04 -23.78
C TYR A 6 -0.41 11.35 -23.04
N PRO A 7 -1.65 11.35 -23.52
CA PRO A 7 -2.73 10.64 -22.81
C PRO A 7 -2.44 9.16 -22.64
N GLU A 8 -1.85 8.55 -23.66
CA GLU A 8 -1.49 7.13 -23.58
C GLU A 8 -0.47 6.87 -22.50
N ASN A 9 0.56 7.71 -22.42
CA ASN A 9 1.58 7.58 -21.40
C ASN A 9 0.99 7.73 -20.00
N ASN A 10 0.09 8.69 -19.85
CA ASN A 10 -0.57 8.93 -18.58
C ASN A 10 -1.47 7.77 -18.17
N GLU A 11 -2.14 7.16 -19.14
CA GLU A 11 -3.03 6.03 -18.88
C GLU A 11 -2.25 4.79 -18.47
N GLN A 12 -1.06 4.62 -19.02
CA GLN A 12 -0.24 3.46 -18.69
C GLN A 12 0.47 3.59 -17.36
N GLY A 13 0.65 4.82 -16.90
CA GLY A 13 1.36 5.08 -15.66
C GLY A 13 2.85 4.76 -15.76
N ASN A 14 3.44 4.43 -14.63
CA ASN A 14 4.87 4.16 -14.52
C ASN A 14 5.07 2.75 -13.95
N ARG A 15 5.78 1.92 -14.70
CA ARG A 15 6.02 0.54 -14.28
C ARG A 15 6.86 0.45 -13.03
N SER A 16 7.91 1.25 -12.94
CA SER A 16 8.78 1.27 -11.76
C SER A 16 8.00 1.70 -10.52
N LEU A 17 7.14 2.69 -10.68
CA LEU A 17 6.29 3.17 -9.59
C LEU A 17 5.34 2.06 -9.15
N MET A 18 4.75 1.35 -10.09
CA MET A 18 3.85 0.24 -9.78
C MET A 18 4.60 -0.87 -9.03
N GLN A 19 5.81 -1.18 -9.43
CA GLN A 19 6.62 -2.18 -8.74
C GLN A 19 6.85 -1.78 -7.28
N GLY A 20 7.13 -0.49 -7.06
CA GLY A 20 7.28 0.03 -5.70
C GLY A 20 6.00 -0.06 -4.90
N ILE A 21 4.86 0.21 -5.54
CA ILE A 21 3.55 0.11 -4.89
C ILE A 21 3.26 -1.34 -4.50
N VAL A 22 3.50 -2.28 -5.40
CA VAL A 22 3.27 -3.70 -5.12
C VAL A 22 4.16 -4.16 -3.96
N ALA A 23 5.43 -3.77 -3.97
CA ALA A 23 6.35 -4.11 -2.89
C ALA A 23 5.87 -3.53 -1.56
N GLY A 24 5.39 -2.29 -1.57
CA GLY A 24 4.84 -1.64 -0.38
C GLY A 24 3.60 -2.35 0.14
N ILE A 25 2.71 -2.79 -0.76
CA ILE A 25 1.51 -3.50 -0.37
C ILE A 25 1.87 -4.86 0.25
N LYS A 26 2.86 -5.54 -0.30
CA LYS A 26 3.32 -6.81 0.28
C LYS A 26 3.88 -6.59 1.68
N GLU A 27 4.61 -5.52 1.88
CA GLU A 27 5.12 -5.17 3.20
C GLU A 27 3.98 -4.85 4.16
N LEU A 28 2.97 -4.11 3.68
CA LEU A 28 1.79 -3.80 4.46
C LEU A 28 1.08 -5.07 4.91
N HIS A 29 0.89 -6.01 4.01
CA HIS A 29 0.24 -7.28 4.34
C HIS A 29 1.05 -8.08 5.35
N LYS A 30 2.37 -8.04 5.23
CA LYS A 30 3.25 -8.69 6.19
C LYS A 30 3.08 -8.08 7.58
N LEU A 31 3.02 -6.76 7.67
CA LEU A 31 2.82 -6.07 8.94
C LEU A 31 1.46 -6.38 9.55
N LEU A 32 0.44 -6.53 8.72
CA LEU A 32 -0.90 -6.85 9.17
C LEU A 32 -1.11 -8.34 9.38
N GLN A 33 -0.13 -9.16 9.02
CA GLN A 33 -0.18 -10.61 9.13
C GLN A 33 -1.34 -11.20 8.33
N VAL A 34 -1.58 -10.66 7.15
CA VAL A 34 -2.59 -11.17 6.23
C VAL A 34 -1.93 -11.64 4.96
N GLU A 35 -2.53 -12.64 4.32
CA GLU A 35 -2.07 -13.12 3.03
C GLU A 35 -3.15 -12.83 1.99
N LYS A 36 -2.78 -12.04 1.00
CA LYS A 36 -3.67 -11.74 -0.11
C LYS A 36 -2.87 -11.83 -1.39
N LYS A 37 -3.46 -12.45 -2.38
CA LYS A 37 -2.83 -12.58 -3.68
C LYS A 37 -3.47 -11.61 -4.65
N PHE A 38 -2.65 -11.07 -5.55
CA PHE A 38 -3.17 -10.19 -6.58
C PHE A 38 -3.90 -11.02 -7.65
N PRO A 39 -4.93 -10.45 -8.25
CA PRO A 39 -5.74 -11.16 -9.25
C PRO A 39 -5.03 -11.39 -10.57
N LYS A 40 -3.93 -10.70 -10.83
CA LYS A 40 -3.20 -10.75 -12.09
C LYS A 40 -1.71 -10.82 -11.84
N PRO A 41 -0.92 -11.25 -12.83
CA PRO A 41 0.53 -11.14 -12.75
C PRO A 41 0.97 -9.70 -12.50
N GLU A 42 2.07 -9.54 -11.82
CA GLU A 42 2.57 -8.23 -11.43
C GLU A 42 2.70 -7.26 -12.60
N GLU A 43 3.09 -7.77 -13.78
CA GLU A 43 3.27 -6.95 -14.97
C GLU A 43 1.97 -6.39 -15.53
N GLU A 44 0.84 -6.98 -15.15
CA GLU A 44 -0.47 -6.59 -15.67
C GLU A 44 -1.30 -5.81 -14.67
N LEU A 45 -0.74 -5.50 -13.51
CA LEU A 45 -1.50 -4.81 -12.47
C LEU A 45 -1.64 -3.31 -12.77
N TRP A 46 -2.83 -2.82 -12.55
CA TRP A 46 -3.16 -1.39 -12.62
C TRP A 46 -3.49 -0.89 -11.22
N SER A 47 -3.55 0.42 -11.07
CA SER A 47 -3.88 1.02 -9.77
C SER A 47 -5.17 0.49 -9.18
N TYR A 48 -6.19 0.28 -10.02
CA TYR A 48 -7.47 -0.25 -9.55
C TYR A 48 -7.34 -1.66 -9.01
N ASP A 49 -6.49 -2.46 -9.63
CA ASP A 49 -6.29 -3.86 -9.19
C ASP A 49 -5.67 -3.93 -7.81
N VAL A 50 -4.76 -3.00 -7.52
CA VAL A 50 -4.02 -3.04 -6.26
C VAL A 50 -4.65 -2.18 -5.17
N ALA A 51 -5.56 -1.27 -5.53
CA ALA A 51 -6.17 -0.35 -4.57
C ALA A 51 -6.85 -1.10 -3.42
N HIS A 52 -7.54 -2.18 -3.74
CA HIS A 52 -8.23 -2.98 -2.72
C HIS A 52 -7.29 -3.66 -1.74
N HIS A 53 -6.02 -3.76 -2.10
CA HIS A 53 -5.01 -4.40 -1.27
C HIS A 53 -4.16 -3.41 -0.49
N ALA A 54 -4.38 -2.11 -0.70
CA ALA A 54 -3.54 -1.07 -0.11
C ALA A 54 -4.04 -0.57 1.24
N GLY A 55 -5.15 -1.10 1.71
CA GLY A 55 -5.71 -0.69 3.00
C GLY A 55 -6.32 0.69 2.99
N LEU A 56 -6.87 1.10 1.86
CA LEU A 56 -7.54 2.40 1.76
C LEU A 56 -8.90 2.36 2.46
N SER A 57 -9.27 3.48 3.08
CA SER A 57 -10.63 3.66 3.59
C SER A 57 -11.57 3.89 2.41
N LEU A 58 -12.88 3.81 2.66
CA LEU A 58 -13.88 4.09 1.64
C LEU A 58 -13.69 5.48 1.06
N GLN A 59 -13.40 6.45 1.90
CA GLN A 59 -13.18 7.82 1.46
C GLN A 59 -11.95 7.90 0.54
N GLU A 60 -10.89 7.21 0.92
CA GLU A 60 -9.67 7.20 0.12
C GLU A 60 -9.85 6.49 -1.21
N GLU A 61 -10.60 5.38 -1.22
CA GLU A 61 -10.93 4.71 -2.47
C GLU A 61 -11.73 5.61 -3.38
N TYR A 62 -12.67 6.35 -2.81
CA TYR A 62 -13.48 7.30 -3.57
C TYR A 62 -12.60 8.38 -4.18
N GLU A 63 -11.67 8.92 -3.41
CA GLU A 63 -10.74 9.92 -3.89
C GLU A 63 -9.86 9.38 -5.02
N LEU A 64 -9.41 8.15 -4.89
CA LEU A 64 -8.60 7.49 -5.91
C LEU A 64 -9.38 7.37 -7.22
N LEU A 65 -10.65 6.96 -7.13
CA LEU A 65 -11.49 6.78 -8.30
C LEU A 65 -11.76 8.08 -9.04
N GLN A 66 -11.66 9.23 -8.35
CA GLN A 66 -11.83 10.52 -8.99
C GLN A 66 -10.62 10.96 -9.80
N LEU A 67 -9.48 10.34 -9.59
CA LEU A 67 -8.28 10.66 -10.35
C LEU A 67 -8.38 10.00 -11.72
N MET A 68 -8.17 10.80 -12.75
CA MET A 68 -8.45 10.36 -14.11
C MET A 68 -7.29 9.65 -14.78
N GLN A 69 -6.09 9.84 -14.28
CA GLN A 69 -4.88 9.30 -14.90
C GLN A 69 -4.27 8.21 -14.03
N GLU A 70 -3.79 7.16 -14.67
CA GLU A 70 -3.17 6.05 -13.98
C GLU A 70 -1.97 6.50 -13.15
N LEU A 71 -1.15 7.40 -13.68
CA LEU A 71 0.02 7.89 -12.96
C LEU A 71 -0.40 8.62 -11.68
N GLN A 72 -1.47 9.41 -11.73
CA GLN A 72 -1.97 10.10 -10.55
C GLN A 72 -2.45 9.11 -9.50
N ARG A 73 -3.14 8.06 -9.92
CA ARG A 73 -3.61 7.03 -9.00
C ARG A 73 -2.43 6.28 -8.38
N GLN A 74 -1.41 6.00 -9.17
CA GLN A 74 -0.21 5.35 -8.65
C GLN A 74 0.51 6.22 -7.62
N GLU A 75 0.62 7.52 -7.89
CA GLU A 75 1.24 8.43 -6.94
C GLU A 75 0.43 8.56 -5.66
N TYR A 76 -0.88 8.54 -5.77
CA TYR A 76 -1.77 8.54 -4.60
C TYR A 76 -1.51 7.32 -3.73
N LEU A 77 -1.45 6.15 -4.35
CA LEU A 77 -1.18 4.90 -3.63
C LEU A 77 0.20 4.91 -2.99
N LYS A 78 1.19 5.40 -3.69
CA LYS A 78 2.54 5.50 -3.16
C LYS A 78 2.58 6.39 -1.93
N ARG A 79 1.93 7.55 -1.99
CA ARG A 79 1.88 8.46 -0.83
C ARG A 79 1.14 7.83 0.33
N HIS A 80 0.05 7.13 0.05
CA HIS A 80 -0.69 6.42 1.08
C HIS A 80 0.19 5.40 1.78
N LEU A 81 0.89 4.57 1.02
CA LEU A 81 1.75 3.54 1.58
C LEU A 81 2.90 4.14 2.38
N ARG A 82 3.49 5.23 1.90
CA ARG A 82 4.56 5.92 2.62
C ARG A 82 4.10 6.48 3.96
N LYS A 83 2.83 6.81 4.05
CA LYS A 83 2.25 7.32 5.29
C LYS A 83 1.88 6.19 6.24
N VAL A 84 1.30 5.13 5.72
CA VAL A 84 0.72 4.05 6.53
C VAL A 84 1.77 3.05 7.01
N ILE A 85 2.70 2.67 6.14
CA ILE A 85 3.68 1.64 6.47
C ILE A 85 4.53 2.01 7.69
N PRO A 86 5.12 3.22 7.77
CA PRO A 86 5.89 3.56 8.96
C PRO A 86 5.07 3.55 10.23
N VAL A 87 3.82 4.00 10.16
CA VAL A 87 2.93 4.02 11.32
C VAL A 87 2.65 2.59 11.79
N LEU A 88 2.34 1.70 10.86
CA LEU A 88 2.07 0.30 11.19
C LEU A 88 3.31 -0.40 11.71
N ALA A 89 4.47 -0.11 11.13
CA ALA A 89 5.73 -0.68 11.60
C ALA A 89 6.02 -0.25 13.02
N GLU A 90 5.75 1.01 13.33
CA GLU A 90 5.93 1.54 14.67
C GLU A 90 4.96 0.92 15.67
N MET A 91 3.72 0.75 15.25
CA MET A 91 2.71 0.09 16.08
C MET A 91 3.08 -1.37 16.34
N GLU A 92 3.62 -2.05 15.36
CA GLU A 92 4.04 -3.43 15.50
C GLU A 92 5.23 -3.53 16.46
N ALA A 93 6.18 -2.61 16.36
CA ALA A 93 7.30 -2.55 17.29
C ALA A 93 6.84 -2.29 18.72
N LEU A 94 5.83 -1.44 18.88
CA LEU A 94 5.23 -1.18 20.20
C LEU A 94 4.54 -2.40 20.75
N LYS A 95 3.83 -3.12 19.90
CA LYS A 95 3.18 -4.37 20.26
C LYS A 95 4.18 -5.37 20.82
N GLU A 96 5.32 -5.50 20.16
CA GLU A 96 6.37 -6.40 20.62
C GLU A 96 6.91 -5.98 21.98
N LYS A 97 7.11 -4.67 22.17
CA LYS A 97 7.55 -4.14 23.45
C LYS A 97 6.56 -4.42 24.54
N VAL A 98 5.28 -4.19 24.27
CA VAL A 98 4.22 -4.43 25.26
C VAL A 98 4.14 -5.89 25.61
N LYS A 99 4.27 -6.78 24.61
CA LYS A 99 4.30 -8.21 24.85
C LYS A 99 5.43 -8.60 25.79
N LEU A 100 6.63 -8.08 25.52
CA LEU A 100 7.80 -8.37 26.35
C LEU A 100 7.59 -7.85 27.78
N ASN A 101 7.09 -6.65 27.90
CA ASN A 101 6.84 -6.05 29.21
C ASN A 101 5.77 -6.83 29.99
N GLY A 102 4.70 -7.24 29.29
CA GLY A 102 3.64 -8.03 29.89
C GLY A 102 4.16 -9.38 30.34
N HIS A 103 4.93 -10.03 29.50
CA HIS A 103 5.55 -11.31 29.85
C HIS A 103 6.47 -11.17 31.06
N PHE A 104 7.24 -10.11 31.05
CA PHE A 104 8.15 -9.82 32.15
C PHE A 104 7.40 -9.60 33.45
N LYS A 105 6.30 -8.90 33.40
CA LYS A 105 5.45 -8.68 34.56
C LYS A 105 4.91 -9.99 35.12
N ASN A 106 4.49 -10.88 34.22
CA ASN A 106 3.98 -12.18 34.61
C ASN A 106 5.04 -12.98 35.35
N LEU A 107 6.28 -12.90 34.88
CA LEU A 107 7.40 -13.59 35.52
C LEU A 107 7.64 -13.06 36.93
N LYS A 108 7.32 -11.80 37.16
CA LYS A 108 7.47 -11.19 38.48
C LYS A 108 6.27 -11.44 39.36
N GLY A 109 5.26 -12.13 38.86
CA GLY A 109 4.08 -12.45 39.63
C GLY A 109 3.06 -11.35 39.75
N PHE A 110 3.11 -10.42 38.84
CA PHE A 110 2.15 -9.32 38.84
C PHE A 110 0.88 -9.67 38.13
#